data_5e918700eb8c7dcf076166219aa7ea35
#
_entry.id   5e918700eb8c7dcf076166219aa7ea35
#
_cell.length_a   1.000
_cell.length_b   1.000
_cell.length_c   1.000
_cell.angle_alpha   90.00
_cell.angle_beta   90.00
_cell.angle_gamma   90.00
#
_symmetry.space_group_name_H-M   'P 1'
#
loop_
_entity.id
_entity.type
_entity.pdbx_description
1 polymer ?
#
loop_
_entity_poly.entity_id
_entity_poly.type
_entity_poly.pdbx_seq_one_letter_code
_entity_poly.pdbx_strand_id
1 'polypeptide(L)'
;MKRKYIIIAAIVILASVAIWFFFFKAKPTEYREAEIKKSRITLKVLATGSVLPENRLQIKSSIAGRAEEIRVKEGQQVYKGQVLALISSTERAVMLDSARAQGSDEVKKWEEIYKPTPIIAPLSGTIILRGIEPGQTFSTGDAIFVMADRLTIKAQVDETDLSQIHVGQKAKVTLDAYLDKDLEAKVIQVAYEAKTNNNVTTYVIDVLPKDKIEFLRSGMTANVTFFGETKENILVIENQFIKYENGKPLTQVKINDKPEDRELKLGITDGKKTEVLSGLEEGNTVMLVINKDTKLKNNMLSGPNSGKRK
;
A
#
# COMPACT_ATOMS: atom_id res chain seq x y z
N MET A 1 -86.56 -7.81 5.84
CA MET A 1 -85.25 -8.25 6.30
C MET A 1 -84.18 -8.36 5.17
N LYS A 2 -84.49 -8.86 3.99
CA LYS A 2 -83.49 -9.06 2.89
C LYS A 2 -82.78 -7.79 2.40
N ARG A 3 -83.45 -6.60 2.38
CA ARG A 3 -82.83 -5.33 1.93
C ARG A 3 -81.68 -4.84 2.82
N LYS A 4 -81.71 -5.10 4.14
CA LYS A 4 -80.64 -4.70 5.04
C LYS A 4 -79.34 -5.51 4.82
N TYR A 5 -79.45 -6.80 4.49
CA TYR A 5 -78.31 -7.65 4.20
C TYR A 5 -77.61 -7.29 2.87
N ILE A 6 -78.38 -6.83 1.90
CA ILE A 6 -77.82 -6.38 0.60
C ILE A 6 -76.98 -5.10 0.76
N ILE A 7 -77.47 -4.16 1.60
CA ILE A 7 -76.75 -2.92 1.89
C ILE A 7 -75.47 -3.22 2.68
N ILE A 8 -75.48 -4.13 3.64
CA ILE A 8 -74.29 -4.54 4.40
C ILE A 8 -73.26 -5.23 3.49
N ALA A 9 -73.70 -6.12 2.62
CA ALA A 9 -72.81 -6.78 1.65
C ALA A 9 -72.12 -5.78 0.67
N ALA A 10 -72.87 -4.78 0.19
CA ALA A 10 -72.32 -3.72 -0.66
C ALA A 10 -71.28 -2.87 0.09
N ILE A 11 -71.48 -2.55 1.35
CA ILE A 11 -70.52 -1.81 2.16
C ILE A 11 -69.24 -2.62 2.39
N VAL A 12 -69.37 -3.95 2.65
CA VAL A 12 -68.20 -4.83 2.85
C VAL A 12 -67.38 -4.98 1.56
N ILE A 13 -68.06 -5.09 0.43
CA ILE A 13 -67.35 -5.14 -0.89
C ILE A 13 -66.65 -3.80 -1.19
N LEU A 14 -67.28 -2.66 -0.93
CA LEU A 14 -66.64 -1.34 -1.11
C LEU A 14 -65.45 -1.14 -0.17
N ALA A 15 -65.58 -1.59 1.08
CA ALA A 15 -64.47 -1.54 2.05
C ALA A 15 -63.32 -2.47 1.66
N SER A 16 -63.59 -3.69 1.17
CA SER A 16 -62.57 -4.60 0.69
C SER A 16 -61.80 -4.08 -0.56
N VAL A 17 -62.56 -3.45 -1.50
CA VAL A 17 -61.96 -2.80 -2.67
C VAL A 17 -61.09 -1.58 -2.26
N ALA A 18 -61.54 -0.78 -1.30
CA ALA A 18 -60.80 0.36 -0.80
C ALA A 18 -59.49 -0.10 -0.05
N ILE A 19 -59.60 -1.18 0.76
CA ILE A 19 -58.42 -1.79 1.42
C ILE A 19 -57.44 -2.36 0.38
N TRP A 20 -57.97 -3.07 -0.65
CA TRP A 20 -57.13 -3.60 -1.74
C TRP A 20 -56.43 -2.48 -2.48
N PHE A 21 -57.10 -1.38 -2.80
CA PHE A 21 -56.52 -0.22 -3.49
C PHE A 21 -55.47 0.50 -2.63
N PHE A 22 -55.68 0.54 -1.29
CA PHE A 22 -54.71 1.15 -0.40
C PHE A 22 -53.45 0.29 -0.16
N PHE A 23 -53.63 -1.05 -0.13
CA PHE A 23 -52.52 -2.00 0.04
C PHE A 23 -51.71 -2.23 -1.23
N PHE A 24 -52.34 -2.06 -2.40
CA PHE A 24 -51.68 -2.21 -3.72
C PHE A 24 -51.11 -0.90 -4.30
N LYS A 25 -51.18 0.21 -3.59
CA LYS A 25 -50.42 1.40 -4.00
C LYS A 25 -48.94 1.05 -3.98
N ALA A 26 -48.33 0.93 -5.19
CA ALA A 26 -46.91 0.74 -5.36
C ALA A 26 -46.15 1.81 -4.56
N LYS A 27 -45.27 1.38 -3.66
CA LYS A 27 -44.42 2.30 -2.92
C LYS A 27 -43.61 3.13 -3.90
N PRO A 28 -43.51 4.45 -3.70
CA PRO A 28 -42.70 5.28 -4.59
C PRO A 28 -41.26 4.77 -4.61
N THR A 29 -40.75 4.43 -5.75
CA THR A 29 -39.36 4.01 -5.94
C THR A 29 -38.50 5.27 -5.80
N GLU A 30 -37.61 5.28 -4.80
CA GLU A 30 -36.65 6.35 -4.65
C GLU A 30 -35.52 6.14 -5.67
N TYR A 31 -35.21 7.17 -6.44
CA TYR A 31 -34.11 7.18 -7.39
C TYR A 31 -33.00 8.10 -6.88
N ARG A 32 -31.76 7.66 -7.02
CA ARG A 32 -30.60 8.53 -6.95
C ARG A 32 -30.30 8.99 -8.37
N GLU A 33 -30.19 10.28 -8.58
CA GLU A 33 -29.91 10.87 -9.87
C GLU A 33 -28.51 11.47 -9.88
N ALA A 34 -27.82 11.40 -11.01
CA ALA A 34 -26.57 12.08 -11.27
C ALA A 34 -26.53 12.61 -12.70
N GLU A 35 -26.02 13.80 -12.87
CA GLU A 35 -25.81 14.41 -14.18
C GLU A 35 -24.46 14.00 -14.76
N ILE A 36 -24.43 13.58 -16.01
CA ILE A 36 -23.21 13.23 -16.72
C ILE A 36 -22.47 14.49 -17.13
N LYS A 37 -21.24 14.61 -16.65
CA LYS A 37 -20.36 15.76 -16.90
C LYS A 37 -19.01 15.33 -17.39
N LYS A 38 -18.34 16.20 -18.11
CA LYS A 38 -16.94 16.01 -18.44
C LYS A 38 -16.08 16.21 -17.20
N SER A 39 -15.14 15.31 -17.00
CA SER A 39 -14.22 15.33 -15.85
C SER A 39 -12.88 14.73 -16.25
N ARG A 40 -11.95 14.73 -15.30
CA ARG A 40 -10.67 14.08 -15.42
C ARG A 40 -10.70 12.72 -14.75
N ILE A 41 -10.13 11.70 -15.38
CA ILE A 41 -9.84 10.40 -14.78
C ILE A 41 -8.34 10.17 -14.85
N THR A 42 -7.77 9.73 -13.74
CA THR A 42 -6.38 9.27 -13.66
C THR A 42 -6.40 7.80 -13.27
N LEU A 43 -5.83 6.95 -14.10
CA LEU A 43 -5.60 5.55 -13.75
C LEU A 43 -4.72 5.46 -12.52
N LYS A 44 -5.05 4.54 -11.61
CA LYS A 44 -4.29 4.30 -10.39
C LYS A 44 -4.09 2.82 -10.20
N VAL A 45 -2.85 2.42 -10.07
CA VAL A 45 -2.49 1.07 -9.64
C VAL A 45 -2.12 1.13 -8.17
N LEU A 46 -2.74 0.28 -7.38
CA LEU A 46 -2.49 0.16 -5.95
C LEU A 46 -1.64 -1.08 -5.69
N ALA A 47 -0.58 -0.93 -4.94
CA ALA A 47 0.28 -2.03 -4.57
C ALA A 47 0.73 -1.91 -3.12
N THR A 48 1.00 -3.05 -2.49
CA THR A 48 1.63 -3.11 -1.18
C THR A 48 3.11 -3.40 -1.35
N GLY A 49 3.91 -2.94 -0.40
CA GLY A 49 5.35 -3.16 -0.44
C GLY A 49 5.99 -3.00 0.91
N SER A 50 7.29 -3.05 0.92
CA SER A 50 8.08 -2.82 2.12
C SER A 50 9.27 -1.90 1.83
N VAL A 51 9.64 -1.14 2.85
CA VAL A 51 10.86 -0.32 2.82
C VAL A 51 12.06 -1.23 2.95
N LEU A 52 12.91 -1.25 1.94
CA LEU A 52 14.15 -2.03 1.95
C LEU A 52 15.30 -1.18 1.43
N PRO A 53 16.54 -1.49 1.82
CA PRO A 53 17.70 -0.86 1.19
C PRO A 53 17.75 -1.20 -0.30
N GLU A 54 18.09 -0.22 -1.13
CA GLU A 54 18.35 -0.47 -2.55
C GLU A 54 19.52 -1.43 -2.70
N ASN A 55 20.66 -1.10 -2.06
CA ASN A 55 21.81 -2.00 -1.94
C ASN A 55 22.05 -2.30 -0.46
N ARG A 56 21.95 -3.57 -0.11
CA ARG A 56 22.24 -4.07 1.24
C ARG A 56 23.61 -4.73 1.23
N LEU A 57 24.57 -4.11 1.88
CA LEU A 57 25.93 -4.60 1.94
C LEU A 57 26.26 -5.14 3.34
N GLN A 58 26.69 -6.38 3.40
CA GLN A 58 27.24 -6.98 4.61
C GLN A 58 28.75 -6.74 4.65
N ILE A 59 29.21 -6.06 5.68
CA ILE A 59 30.64 -5.85 5.94
C ILE A 59 31.10 -6.98 6.84
N LYS A 60 31.98 -7.82 6.30
CA LYS A 60 32.60 -8.94 6.99
C LYS A 60 34.08 -8.66 7.16
N SER A 61 34.69 -9.31 8.15
CA SER A 61 36.15 -9.29 8.29
C SER A 61 36.78 -10.36 7.42
N SER A 62 37.95 -10.08 6.88
CA SER A 62 38.80 -11.07 6.20
C SER A 62 39.57 -11.98 7.17
N ILE A 63 39.63 -11.64 8.47
CA ILE A 63 40.27 -12.41 9.52
C ILE A 63 39.32 -12.65 10.67
N ALA A 64 39.42 -13.79 11.34
CA ALA A 64 38.75 -14.04 12.60
C ALA A 64 39.45 -13.27 13.74
N GLY A 65 38.69 -12.90 14.78
CA GLY A 65 39.25 -12.14 15.86
C GLY A 65 38.26 -11.67 16.90
N ARG A 66 38.61 -10.59 17.59
CA ARG A 66 37.81 -9.92 18.62
C ARG A 66 37.66 -8.44 18.32
N ALA A 67 36.44 -7.91 18.48
CA ALA A 67 36.20 -6.47 18.37
C ALA A 67 36.80 -5.75 19.60
N GLU A 68 37.65 -4.77 19.36
CA GLU A 68 38.23 -3.95 20.43
C GLU A 68 37.39 -2.70 20.65
N GLU A 69 37.14 -1.96 19.59
CA GLU A 69 36.44 -0.69 19.65
C GLU A 69 35.42 -0.62 18.49
N ILE A 70 34.22 -0.20 18.81
CA ILE A 70 33.21 0.08 17.81
C ILE A 70 32.92 1.58 17.81
N ARG A 71 33.09 2.22 16.63
CA ARG A 71 33.03 3.68 16.46
C ARG A 71 31.75 4.17 15.88
N VAL A 72 30.81 3.29 15.53
CA VAL A 72 29.53 3.63 14.88
C VAL A 72 28.36 2.97 15.59
N LYS A 73 27.17 3.59 15.41
CA LYS A 73 25.90 3.10 15.95
C LYS A 73 24.95 2.76 14.81
N GLU A 74 23.95 1.93 15.11
CA GLU A 74 22.83 1.72 14.20
C GLU A 74 22.09 3.03 13.91
N GLY A 75 21.70 3.23 12.66
CA GLY A 75 21.11 4.46 12.17
C GLY A 75 22.10 5.57 11.83
N GLN A 76 23.39 5.40 12.13
CA GLN A 76 24.42 6.40 11.84
C GLN A 76 24.76 6.41 10.36
N GLN A 77 24.85 7.61 9.78
CA GLN A 77 25.38 7.83 8.44
C GLN A 77 26.91 7.79 8.46
N VAL A 78 27.49 7.06 7.54
CA VAL A 78 28.94 6.89 7.39
C VAL A 78 29.36 7.19 5.96
N TYR A 79 30.63 7.56 5.79
CA TYR A 79 31.23 7.88 4.50
C TYR A 79 32.21 6.79 4.07
N LYS A 80 32.37 6.63 2.75
CA LYS A 80 33.37 5.70 2.19
C LYS A 80 34.75 5.96 2.79
N GLY A 81 35.41 4.90 3.28
CA GLY A 81 36.72 4.96 3.93
C GLY A 81 36.68 5.28 5.42
N GLN A 82 35.51 5.59 6.00
CA GLN A 82 35.39 5.83 7.44
C GLN A 82 35.67 4.55 8.23
N VAL A 83 36.43 4.65 9.32
CA VAL A 83 36.69 3.54 10.25
C VAL A 83 35.42 3.29 11.09
N LEU A 84 34.90 2.07 11.01
CA LEU A 84 33.69 1.63 11.71
C LEU A 84 34.02 0.93 13.04
N ALA A 85 35.07 0.13 13.03
CA ALA A 85 35.56 -0.60 14.21
C ALA A 85 37.04 -0.86 14.11
N LEU A 86 37.64 -1.15 15.25
CA LEU A 86 39.00 -1.70 15.37
C LEU A 86 38.89 -3.14 15.88
N ILE A 87 39.56 -4.07 15.20
CA ILE A 87 39.57 -5.49 15.53
C ILE A 87 40.97 -6.00 15.80
N SER A 88 41.08 -6.97 16.71
CA SER A 88 42.26 -7.80 16.90
C SER A 88 42.09 -9.11 16.16
N SER A 89 43.16 -9.60 15.50
CA SER A 89 43.22 -11.01 15.11
C SER A 89 43.19 -11.91 16.34
N THR A 90 42.87 -13.19 16.15
CA THR A 90 42.89 -14.16 17.26
C THR A 90 44.27 -14.23 17.92
N GLU A 91 45.35 -14.21 17.12
CA GLU A 91 46.74 -14.23 17.63
C GLU A 91 47.03 -12.99 18.46
N ARG A 92 46.69 -11.80 17.96
CA ARG A 92 46.90 -10.53 18.70
C ARG A 92 46.09 -10.52 20.01
N ALA A 93 44.85 -11.01 20.00
CA ALA A 93 44.02 -11.07 21.21
C ALA A 93 44.63 -11.94 22.28
N VAL A 94 45.17 -13.14 21.93
CA VAL A 94 45.87 -14.03 22.85
C VAL A 94 47.14 -13.40 23.41
N MET A 95 47.97 -12.75 22.59
CA MET A 95 49.19 -12.07 23.02
C MET A 95 48.92 -10.95 24.00
N LEU A 96 47.90 -10.11 23.72
CA LEU A 96 47.49 -9.03 24.62
C LEU A 96 46.91 -9.57 25.95
N ASP A 97 46.12 -10.63 25.93
CA ASP A 97 45.56 -11.22 27.13
C ASP A 97 46.69 -11.83 28.01
N SER A 98 47.72 -12.45 27.40
CA SER A 98 48.92 -12.90 28.08
C SER A 98 49.73 -11.74 28.64
N ALA A 99 49.91 -10.66 27.89
CA ALA A 99 50.65 -9.47 28.35
C ALA A 99 49.93 -8.77 29.51
N ARG A 100 48.60 -8.76 29.56
CA ARG A 100 47.84 -8.23 30.71
C ARG A 100 48.13 -8.98 32.01
N ALA A 101 48.38 -10.27 31.94
CA ALA A 101 48.76 -11.06 33.09
C ALA A 101 50.21 -10.74 33.61
N GLN A 102 51.06 -10.15 32.74
CA GLN A 102 52.43 -9.81 33.06
C GLN A 102 52.62 -8.35 33.51
N GLY A 103 51.67 -7.47 33.20
CA GLY A 103 51.66 -6.08 33.64
C GLY A 103 51.51 -5.06 32.53
N SER A 104 51.30 -3.79 32.93
CA SER A 104 50.96 -2.70 32.02
C SER A 104 52.03 -2.37 30.97
N ASP A 105 53.30 -2.56 31.32
CA ASP A 105 54.42 -2.21 30.42
C ASP A 105 54.54 -3.22 29.26
N GLU A 106 54.32 -4.50 29.55
CA GLU A 106 54.24 -5.52 28.49
C GLU A 106 53.03 -5.30 27.56
N VAL A 107 51.87 -4.88 28.10
CA VAL A 107 50.72 -4.53 27.28
C VAL A 107 51.06 -3.42 26.28
N LYS A 108 51.67 -2.31 26.75
CA LYS A 108 52.07 -1.20 25.87
C LYS A 108 53.01 -1.64 24.76
N LYS A 109 53.99 -2.46 25.08
CA LYS A 109 54.95 -2.99 24.13
C LYS A 109 54.27 -3.81 23.02
N TRP A 110 53.32 -4.69 23.40
CA TRP A 110 52.57 -5.48 22.42
C TRP A 110 51.57 -4.65 21.60
N GLU A 111 50.97 -3.62 22.19
CA GLU A 111 50.10 -2.67 21.47
C GLU A 111 50.85 -1.85 20.41
N GLU A 112 52.11 -1.48 20.68
CA GLU A 112 52.97 -0.78 19.73
C GLU A 112 53.38 -1.68 18.55
N ILE A 113 53.70 -2.95 18.83
CA ILE A 113 54.14 -3.93 17.80
C ILE A 113 52.95 -4.38 16.93
N TYR A 114 51.83 -4.70 17.54
CA TYR A 114 50.66 -5.23 16.88
C TYR A 114 49.50 -4.24 16.93
N LYS A 115 49.37 -3.40 15.92
CA LYS A 115 48.26 -2.46 15.81
C LYS A 115 46.95 -3.16 15.48
N PRO A 116 45.79 -2.67 15.99
CA PRO A 116 44.50 -3.22 15.60
C PRO A 116 44.20 -2.98 14.11
N THR A 117 43.45 -3.89 13.50
CA THR A 117 43.06 -3.78 12.12
C THR A 117 41.75 -2.97 12.01
N PRO A 118 41.69 -1.92 11.20
CA PRO A 118 40.45 -1.16 11.01
C PRO A 118 39.50 -1.87 10.08
N ILE A 119 38.22 -1.91 10.45
CA ILE A 119 37.10 -2.20 9.56
C ILE A 119 36.62 -0.87 8.99
N ILE A 120 36.63 -0.71 7.67
CA ILE A 120 36.29 0.54 7.01
C ILE A 120 35.00 0.38 6.18
N ALA A 121 34.24 1.47 6.02
CA ALA A 121 33.07 1.54 5.16
C ALA A 121 33.50 1.49 3.67
N PRO A 122 33.05 0.51 2.88
CA PRO A 122 33.42 0.41 1.46
C PRO A 122 32.68 1.42 0.57
N LEU A 123 31.54 1.96 1.04
CA LEU A 123 30.75 2.99 0.39
C LEU A 123 30.13 3.94 1.44
N SER A 124 29.57 5.06 0.97
CA SER A 124 28.79 5.97 1.85
C SER A 124 27.36 5.46 2.00
N GLY A 125 26.80 5.53 3.23
CA GLY A 125 25.46 5.04 3.49
C GLY A 125 25.11 5.09 4.99
N THR A 126 24.10 4.32 5.38
CA THR A 126 23.64 4.23 6.78
C THR A 126 23.89 2.83 7.33
N ILE A 127 24.38 2.73 8.54
CA ILE A 127 24.49 1.44 9.26
C ILE A 127 23.10 1.02 9.70
N ILE A 128 22.59 -0.09 9.15
CA ILE A 128 21.25 -0.61 9.46
C ILE A 128 21.26 -1.73 10.50
N LEU A 129 22.39 -2.38 10.69
CA LEU A 129 22.59 -3.41 11.70
C LEU A 129 24.04 -3.41 12.16
N ARG A 130 24.22 -3.51 13.47
CA ARG A 130 25.50 -3.76 14.13
C ARG A 130 25.47 -5.16 14.72
N GLY A 131 26.16 -6.09 14.08
CA GLY A 131 26.18 -7.52 14.42
C GLY A 131 27.20 -7.92 15.47
N ILE A 132 27.91 -6.95 16.08
CA ILE A 132 29.01 -7.23 17.03
C ILE A 132 29.05 -6.17 18.13
N GLU A 133 29.45 -6.63 19.34
CA GLU A 133 29.71 -5.78 20.50
C GLU A 133 31.21 -5.70 20.85
N PRO A 134 31.66 -4.63 21.52
CA PRO A 134 33.04 -4.55 22.00
C PRO A 134 33.40 -5.75 22.91
N GLY A 135 34.55 -6.37 22.67
CA GLY A 135 35.00 -7.56 23.37
C GLY A 135 34.50 -8.89 22.82
N GLN A 136 33.52 -8.87 21.89
CA GLN A 136 32.98 -10.09 21.29
C GLN A 136 33.95 -10.65 20.25
N THR A 137 34.05 -11.99 20.18
CA THR A 137 34.78 -12.72 19.14
C THR A 137 33.87 -12.99 17.93
N PHE A 138 34.47 -13.05 16.74
CA PHE A 138 33.77 -13.27 15.48
C PHE A 138 34.66 -14.12 14.55
N SER A 139 34.00 -14.73 13.57
CA SER A 139 34.61 -15.48 12.47
C SER A 139 34.54 -14.70 11.15
N THR A 140 35.27 -15.15 10.14
CA THR A 140 35.26 -14.51 8.79
C THR A 140 33.89 -14.58 8.07
N GLY A 141 33.01 -15.51 8.51
CA GLY A 141 31.64 -15.63 7.98
C GLY A 141 30.66 -14.60 8.54
N ASP A 142 30.97 -14.01 9.71
CA ASP A 142 30.04 -13.16 10.45
C ASP A 142 29.93 -11.77 9.81
N ALA A 143 28.71 -11.30 9.66
CA ALA A 143 28.44 -9.92 9.24
C ALA A 143 28.61 -8.99 10.44
N ILE A 144 29.72 -8.25 10.47
CA ILE A 144 30.07 -7.30 11.55
C ILE A 144 29.15 -6.09 11.49
N PHE A 145 28.93 -5.55 10.29
CA PHE A 145 27.98 -4.48 10.03
C PHE A 145 27.15 -4.81 8.79
N VAL A 146 25.94 -4.29 8.77
CA VAL A 146 25.13 -4.24 7.55
C VAL A 146 24.84 -2.77 7.27
N MET A 147 25.15 -2.33 6.07
CA MET A 147 24.88 -0.96 5.64
C MET A 147 24.01 -0.90 4.42
N ALA A 148 23.33 0.22 4.26
CA ALA A 148 22.52 0.56 3.10
C ALA A 148 22.99 1.88 2.52
N ASP A 149 22.98 2.02 1.20
CA ASP A 149 23.20 3.30 0.54
C ASP A 149 22.00 4.23 0.73
N ARG A 150 20.81 3.77 0.35
CA ARG A 150 19.54 4.46 0.53
C ARG A 150 18.39 3.47 0.72
N LEU A 151 17.30 3.95 1.34
CA LEU A 151 16.08 3.17 1.47
C LEU A 151 15.14 3.46 0.30
N THR A 152 14.62 2.40 -0.30
CA THR A 152 13.61 2.42 -1.35
C THR A 152 12.38 1.64 -0.88
N ILE A 153 11.26 1.82 -1.53
CA ILE A 153 10.08 1.01 -1.32
C ILE A 153 10.01 -0.03 -2.44
N LYS A 154 10.05 -1.30 -2.08
CA LYS A 154 9.87 -2.43 -3.00
C LYS A 154 8.40 -2.83 -3.01
N ALA A 155 7.66 -2.28 -3.97
CA ALA A 155 6.23 -2.55 -4.16
C ALA A 155 6.05 -3.83 -5.00
N GLN A 156 5.04 -4.65 -4.63
CA GLN A 156 4.67 -5.85 -5.37
C GLN A 156 3.43 -5.54 -6.21
N VAL A 157 3.55 -5.61 -7.52
CA VAL A 157 2.49 -5.30 -8.47
C VAL A 157 2.10 -6.57 -9.21
N ASP A 158 0.80 -6.79 -9.38
CA ASP A 158 0.27 -7.91 -10.14
C ASP A 158 0.67 -7.82 -11.62
N GLU A 159 0.86 -8.98 -12.27
CA GLU A 159 1.21 -9.06 -13.68
C GLU A 159 0.20 -8.32 -14.58
N THR A 160 -1.07 -8.34 -14.23
CA THR A 160 -2.15 -7.69 -14.99
C THR A 160 -2.02 -6.18 -15.04
N ASP A 161 -1.41 -5.57 -14.01
CA ASP A 161 -1.24 -4.12 -13.89
C ASP A 161 0.13 -3.63 -14.38
N LEU A 162 1.06 -4.56 -14.65
CA LEU A 162 2.44 -4.23 -14.99
C LEU A 162 2.55 -3.33 -16.23
N SER A 163 1.66 -3.51 -17.21
CA SER A 163 1.64 -2.72 -18.45
C SER A 163 1.39 -1.22 -18.22
N GLN A 164 0.84 -0.87 -17.05
CA GLN A 164 0.53 0.51 -16.68
C GLN A 164 1.67 1.18 -15.90
N ILE A 165 2.76 0.45 -15.62
CA ILE A 165 3.86 0.94 -14.80
C ILE A 165 5.15 1.04 -15.62
N HIS A 166 5.82 2.19 -15.52
CA HIS A 166 7.06 2.45 -16.22
C HIS A 166 8.04 3.28 -15.37
N VAL A 167 9.31 3.13 -15.67
CA VAL A 167 10.37 3.89 -15.00
C VAL A 167 10.13 5.39 -15.20
N GLY A 168 10.28 6.13 -14.12
CA GLY A 168 10.05 7.58 -14.11
C GLY A 168 8.64 8.00 -13.72
N GLN A 169 7.70 7.07 -13.61
CA GLN A 169 6.32 7.34 -13.20
C GLN A 169 6.23 7.86 -11.78
N LYS A 170 5.33 8.82 -11.56
CA LYS A 170 5.05 9.35 -10.23
C LYS A 170 4.28 8.32 -9.40
N ALA A 171 4.62 8.23 -8.14
CA ALA A 171 3.94 7.40 -7.17
C ALA A 171 3.74 8.17 -5.86
N LYS A 172 2.73 7.79 -5.11
CA LYS A 172 2.49 8.23 -3.74
C LYS A 172 2.66 7.03 -2.82
N VAL A 173 3.42 7.21 -1.76
CA VAL A 173 3.69 6.17 -0.77
C VAL A 173 3.11 6.60 0.57
N THR A 174 2.33 5.74 1.19
CA THR A 174 1.81 5.92 2.56
C THR A 174 2.32 4.75 3.40
N LEU A 175 3.00 5.05 4.51
CA LEU A 175 3.52 4.04 5.42
C LEU A 175 2.45 3.65 6.44
N ASP A 176 2.33 2.35 6.76
CA ASP A 176 1.35 1.90 7.77
C ASP A 176 1.61 2.50 9.16
N ALA A 177 2.89 2.78 9.46
CA ALA A 177 3.27 3.44 10.71
C ALA A 177 2.96 4.95 10.75
N TYR A 178 2.68 5.59 9.60
CA TYR A 178 2.48 7.04 9.45
C TYR A 178 1.42 7.32 8.40
N LEU A 179 0.15 6.98 8.71
CA LEU A 179 -0.98 7.10 7.79
C LEU A 179 -1.35 8.53 7.40
N ASP A 180 -0.94 9.50 8.21
CA ASP A 180 -1.13 10.94 8.00
C ASP A 180 -0.08 11.57 7.07
N LYS A 181 0.96 10.80 6.69
CA LYS A 181 2.08 11.31 5.88
C LYS A 181 2.13 10.62 4.53
N ASP A 182 1.72 11.36 3.52
CA ASP A 182 1.90 10.95 2.13
C ASP A 182 3.27 11.38 1.61
N LEU A 183 4.03 10.45 1.04
CA LEU A 183 5.35 10.69 0.51
C LEU A 183 5.29 10.70 -1.02
N GLU A 184 5.75 11.78 -1.63
CA GLU A 184 5.98 11.80 -3.07
C GLU A 184 7.17 10.91 -3.43
N ALA A 185 6.99 10.08 -4.44
CA ALA A 185 8.00 9.12 -4.86
C ALA A 185 7.97 8.92 -6.38
N LYS A 186 8.99 8.25 -6.90
CA LYS A 186 9.16 7.96 -8.32
C LYS A 186 9.62 6.52 -8.52
N VAL A 187 9.11 5.87 -9.57
CA VAL A 187 9.57 4.55 -9.99
C VAL A 187 10.99 4.69 -10.56
N ILE A 188 11.94 3.96 -9.99
CA ILE A 188 13.33 3.93 -10.44
C ILE A 188 13.67 2.65 -11.20
N GLN A 189 12.98 1.55 -10.89
CA GLN A 189 13.21 0.26 -11.52
C GLN A 189 11.90 -0.57 -11.53
N VAL A 190 11.71 -1.31 -12.61
CA VAL A 190 10.73 -2.37 -12.78
C VAL A 190 11.52 -3.67 -12.92
N ALA A 191 11.29 -4.66 -12.05
CA ALA A 191 12.02 -5.92 -12.10
C ALA A 191 11.72 -6.68 -13.41
N TYR A 192 12.75 -7.31 -13.98
CA TYR A 192 12.59 -8.16 -15.15
C TYR A 192 12.16 -9.59 -14.79
N GLU A 193 12.33 -9.99 -13.54
CA GLU A 193 11.99 -11.31 -13.05
C GLU A 193 10.79 -11.23 -12.12
N ALA A 194 9.81 -12.08 -12.38
CA ALA A 194 8.62 -12.22 -11.54
C ALA A 194 8.92 -12.99 -10.26
N LYS A 195 8.15 -12.72 -9.22
CA LYS A 195 8.09 -13.53 -8.00
C LYS A 195 6.71 -14.16 -7.88
N THR A 196 6.67 -15.48 -7.76
CA THR A 196 5.42 -16.20 -7.53
C THR A 196 5.32 -16.61 -6.08
N ASN A 197 4.32 -16.09 -5.38
CA ASN A 197 3.97 -16.46 -4.02
C ASN A 197 2.52 -16.93 -3.99
N ASN A 198 2.25 -18.11 -3.42
CA ASN A 198 0.89 -18.66 -3.31
C ASN A 198 0.12 -18.62 -4.64
N ASN A 199 0.75 -19.00 -5.75
CA ASN A 199 0.21 -18.99 -7.12
C ASN A 199 -0.16 -17.56 -7.65
N VAL A 200 0.27 -16.50 -7.00
CA VAL A 200 0.11 -15.14 -7.51
C VAL A 200 1.45 -14.67 -8.05
N THR A 201 1.48 -14.31 -9.33
CA THR A 201 2.67 -13.77 -10.00
C THR A 201 2.72 -12.25 -9.83
N THR A 202 3.78 -11.77 -9.21
CA THR A 202 4.00 -10.34 -8.97
C THR A 202 5.36 -9.89 -9.45
N TYR A 203 5.48 -8.63 -9.82
CA TYR A 203 6.75 -7.97 -10.15
C TYR A 203 7.12 -6.96 -9.08
N VAL A 204 8.40 -6.90 -8.76
CA VAL A 204 8.91 -5.93 -7.79
C VAL A 204 9.20 -4.62 -8.51
N ILE A 205 8.60 -3.56 -8.00
CA ILE A 205 8.81 -2.18 -8.49
C ILE A 205 9.56 -1.41 -7.42
N ASP A 206 10.74 -0.92 -7.76
CA ASP A 206 11.52 -0.10 -6.84
C ASP A 206 11.10 1.36 -6.97
N VAL A 207 10.63 1.91 -5.87
CA VAL A 207 10.09 3.26 -5.75
C VAL A 207 10.95 4.06 -4.79
N LEU A 208 11.48 5.18 -5.27
CA LEU A 208 12.35 6.06 -4.49
C LEU A 208 11.57 7.28 -4.02
N PRO A 209 11.49 7.55 -2.72
CA PRO A 209 10.99 8.80 -2.20
C PRO A 209 11.79 9.99 -2.73
N LYS A 210 11.10 11.09 -3.03
CA LYS A 210 11.73 12.31 -3.56
C LYS A 210 12.68 12.94 -2.56
N ASP A 211 12.27 12.97 -1.31
CA ASP A 211 13.02 13.58 -0.22
C ASP A 211 13.65 12.53 0.69
N LYS A 212 14.74 12.90 1.37
CA LYS A 212 15.34 12.07 2.42
C LYS A 212 14.45 12.09 3.65
N ILE A 213 13.94 10.94 4.05
CA ILE A 213 12.97 10.79 5.14
C ILE A 213 13.66 10.19 6.35
N GLU A 214 13.83 10.97 7.41
CA GLU A 214 14.57 10.57 8.61
C GLU A 214 13.88 9.46 9.42
N PHE A 215 12.53 9.40 9.38
CA PHE A 215 11.77 8.39 10.10
C PHE A 215 11.63 7.06 9.33
N LEU A 216 12.10 6.99 8.08
CA LEU A 216 12.04 5.77 7.28
C LEU A 216 12.96 4.71 7.87
N ARG A 217 12.43 3.49 8.06
CA ARG A 217 13.19 2.34 8.58
C ARG A 217 12.99 1.14 7.66
N SER A 218 14.07 0.36 7.50
CA SER A 218 14.00 -0.91 6.79
C SER A 218 13.03 -1.86 7.48
N GLY A 219 12.17 -2.54 6.70
CA GLY A 219 11.14 -3.45 7.20
C GLY A 219 9.76 -2.82 7.40
N MET A 220 9.60 -1.49 7.27
CA MET A 220 8.28 -0.86 7.33
C MET A 220 7.42 -1.28 6.14
N THR A 221 6.13 -1.52 6.40
CA THR A 221 5.14 -1.77 5.36
C THR A 221 4.65 -0.45 4.76
N ALA A 222 4.42 -0.44 3.46
CA ALA A 222 4.00 0.73 2.70
C ALA A 222 2.92 0.37 1.69
N ASN A 223 1.98 1.29 1.49
CA ASN A 223 1.01 1.26 0.40
C ASN A 223 1.45 2.25 -0.67
N VAL A 224 1.54 1.79 -1.89
CA VAL A 224 2.01 2.58 -3.03
C VAL A 224 0.88 2.77 -4.02
N THR A 225 0.62 4.01 -4.39
CA THR A 225 -0.31 4.37 -5.45
C THR A 225 0.49 4.90 -6.63
N PHE A 226 0.51 4.17 -7.72
CA PHE A 226 1.08 4.62 -8.98
C PHE A 226 0.05 5.41 -9.77
N PHE A 227 0.45 6.57 -10.31
CA PHE A 227 -0.40 7.42 -11.14
C PHE A 227 -0.11 7.14 -12.62
N GLY A 228 -1.03 6.45 -13.28
CA GLY A 228 -0.96 6.12 -14.70
C GLY A 228 -1.43 7.25 -15.61
N GLU A 229 -1.99 6.85 -16.76
CA GLU A 229 -2.51 7.77 -17.75
C GLU A 229 -3.61 8.65 -17.17
N THR A 230 -3.59 9.92 -17.51
CA THR A 230 -4.63 10.88 -17.17
C THR A 230 -5.31 11.34 -18.45
N LYS A 231 -6.63 11.16 -18.51
CA LYS A 231 -7.47 11.73 -19.57
C LYS A 231 -8.27 12.89 -18.99
N GLU A 232 -8.27 13.99 -19.70
CA GLU A 232 -9.00 15.20 -19.31
C GLU A 232 -10.17 15.44 -20.28
N ASN A 233 -11.19 16.15 -19.82
CA ASN A 233 -12.34 16.54 -20.62
C ASN A 233 -13.10 15.36 -21.29
N ILE A 234 -13.20 14.23 -20.58
CA ILE A 234 -13.91 13.02 -21.01
C ILE A 234 -15.23 12.90 -20.25
N LEU A 235 -16.26 12.31 -20.90
CA LEU A 235 -17.51 11.98 -20.24
C LEU A 235 -17.28 10.89 -19.21
N VAL A 236 -17.79 11.09 -18.00
CA VAL A 236 -17.61 10.15 -16.89
C VAL A 236 -18.94 9.79 -16.25
N ILE A 237 -19.04 8.53 -15.83
CA ILE A 237 -20.14 8.01 -15.02
C ILE A 237 -19.60 7.40 -13.74
N GLU A 238 -20.27 7.61 -12.60
CA GLU A 238 -19.92 6.92 -11.37
C GLU A 238 -20.29 5.44 -11.48
N ASN A 239 -19.38 4.53 -11.07
CA ASN A 239 -19.53 3.09 -11.25
C ASN A 239 -20.83 2.53 -10.66
N GLN A 240 -21.38 3.16 -9.62
CA GLN A 240 -22.64 2.76 -9.00
C GLN A 240 -23.86 2.84 -9.93
N PHE A 241 -23.80 3.66 -10.99
CA PHE A 241 -24.86 3.79 -12.00
C PHE A 241 -24.71 2.79 -13.16
N ILE A 242 -23.64 2.00 -13.18
CA ILE A 242 -23.40 0.98 -14.21
C ILE A 242 -23.93 -0.36 -13.70
N LYS A 243 -24.79 -0.99 -14.49
CA LYS A 243 -25.26 -2.37 -14.28
C LYS A 243 -24.71 -3.26 -15.38
N TYR A 244 -24.49 -4.52 -15.07
CA TYR A 244 -24.07 -5.51 -16.07
C TYR A 244 -25.19 -6.54 -16.24
N GLU A 245 -25.76 -6.60 -17.46
CA GLU A 245 -26.74 -7.61 -17.84
C GLU A 245 -26.20 -8.38 -19.04
N ASN A 246 -26.16 -9.71 -18.91
CA ASN A 246 -25.59 -10.60 -19.95
C ASN A 246 -24.17 -10.21 -20.41
N GLY A 247 -23.36 -9.66 -19.51
CA GLY A 247 -22.00 -9.21 -19.80
C GLY A 247 -21.90 -7.83 -20.47
N LYS A 248 -23.04 -7.15 -20.73
CA LYS A 248 -23.07 -5.80 -21.31
C LYS A 248 -23.26 -4.74 -20.24
N PRO A 249 -22.48 -3.65 -20.26
CA PRO A 249 -22.69 -2.52 -19.34
C PRO A 249 -23.89 -1.68 -19.79
N LEU A 250 -24.81 -1.45 -18.87
CA LEU A 250 -26.04 -0.68 -19.05
C LEU A 250 -26.14 0.39 -17.96
N THR A 251 -26.85 1.47 -18.26
CA THR A 251 -27.27 2.47 -17.27
C THR A 251 -28.68 2.90 -17.52
N GLN A 252 -29.38 3.38 -16.50
CA GLN A 252 -30.72 3.95 -16.63
C GLN A 252 -30.62 5.46 -16.83
N VAL A 253 -31.07 5.93 -17.97
CA VAL A 253 -31.15 7.36 -18.32
C VAL A 253 -32.55 7.87 -18.07
N LYS A 254 -32.68 9.06 -17.51
CA LYS A 254 -33.95 9.73 -17.28
C LYS A 254 -34.46 10.34 -18.58
N ILE A 255 -35.54 9.79 -19.12
CA ILE A 255 -36.25 10.33 -20.29
C ILE A 255 -37.72 10.53 -19.93
N ASN A 256 -38.21 11.75 -20.02
CA ASN A 256 -39.59 12.11 -19.64
C ASN A 256 -39.97 11.60 -18.22
N ASP A 257 -39.09 11.80 -17.26
CA ASP A 257 -39.20 11.34 -15.84
C ASP A 257 -39.33 9.82 -15.66
N LYS A 258 -38.97 9.02 -16.66
CA LYS A 258 -38.94 7.55 -16.61
C LYS A 258 -37.52 7.04 -16.84
N PRO A 259 -37.12 5.96 -16.18
CA PRO A 259 -35.84 5.31 -16.45
C PRO A 259 -35.93 4.52 -17.76
N GLU A 260 -34.96 4.71 -18.66
CA GLU A 260 -34.75 3.94 -19.87
C GLU A 260 -33.35 3.33 -19.86
N ASP A 261 -33.28 2.01 -20.07
CA ASP A 261 -32.00 1.31 -20.09
C ASP A 261 -31.24 1.62 -21.39
N ARG A 262 -29.97 1.99 -21.24
CA ARG A 262 -29.08 2.33 -22.34
C ARG A 262 -27.77 1.59 -22.25
N GLU A 263 -27.38 0.91 -23.32
CA GLU A 263 -26.10 0.21 -23.42
C GLU A 263 -24.96 1.22 -23.54
N LEU A 264 -23.88 0.97 -22.79
CA LEU A 264 -22.69 1.82 -22.75
C LEU A 264 -21.49 1.14 -23.42
N LYS A 265 -20.61 1.94 -24.01
CA LYS A 265 -19.24 1.54 -24.25
C LYS A 265 -18.35 2.28 -23.26
N LEU A 266 -17.62 1.53 -22.46
CA LEU A 266 -16.81 2.05 -21.36
C LEU A 266 -15.34 2.11 -21.77
N GLY A 267 -14.62 3.08 -21.22
CA GLY A 267 -13.18 3.25 -21.37
C GLY A 267 -12.45 2.99 -20.07
N ILE A 268 -11.50 3.88 -19.71
CA ILE A 268 -10.69 3.75 -18.50
C ILE A 268 -11.51 4.01 -17.24
N THR A 269 -11.09 3.41 -16.11
CA THR A 269 -11.75 3.60 -14.81
C THR A 269 -10.70 3.87 -13.72
N ASP A 270 -11.05 4.71 -12.73
CA ASP A 270 -10.26 4.94 -11.52
C ASP A 270 -10.80 4.15 -10.30
N GLY A 271 -11.72 3.21 -10.54
CA GLY A 271 -12.41 2.43 -9.50
C GLY A 271 -13.65 3.11 -8.92
N LYS A 272 -13.83 4.43 -9.08
CA LYS A 272 -15.02 5.20 -8.66
C LYS A 272 -15.82 5.70 -9.83
N LYS A 273 -15.12 6.17 -10.86
CA LYS A 273 -15.69 6.72 -12.10
C LYS A 273 -15.13 5.97 -13.29
N THR A 274 -15.93 5.82 -14.34
CA THR A 274 -15.54 5.18 -15.59
C THR A 274 -15.82 6.12 -16.77
N GLU A 275 -14.89 6.17 -17.71
CA GLU A 275 -15.03 6.89 -18.98
C GLU A 275 -16.17 6.29 -19.81
N VAL A 276 -17.01 7.13 -20.39
CA VAL A 276 -18.05 6.74 -21.32
C VAL A 276 -17.61 7.12 -22.73
N LEU A 277 -17.33 6.09 -23.54
CA LEU A 277 -16.96 6.26 -24.95
C LEU A 277 -18.16 6.48 -25.87
N SER A 278 -19.30 5.82 -25.54
CA SER A 278 -20.58 6.01 -26.25
C SER A 278 -21.74 5.55 -25.40
N GLY A 279 -22.94 6.03 -25.73
CA GLY A 279 -24.20 5.71 -25.05
C GLY A 279 -24.78 6.85 -24.23
N LEU A 280 -23.96 7.84 -23.83
CA LEU A 280 -24.39 9.03 -23.10
C LEU A 280 -23.82 10.30 -23.72
N GLU A 281 -24.49 11.41 -23.45
CA GLU A 281 -24.09 12.76 -23.83
C GLU A 281 -23.95 13.62 -22.57
N GLU A 282 -23.19 14.72 -22.67
CA GLU A 282 -23.08 15.69 -21.59
C GLU A 282 -24.44 16.29 -21.25
N GLY A 283 -24.78 16.35 -19.94
CA GLY A 283 -26.09 16.81 -19.46
C GLY A 283 -27.16 15.71 -19.35
N ASN A 284 -26.91 14.48 -19.84
CA ASN A 284 -27.82 13.38 -19.54
C ASN A 284 -27.90 13.13 -18.04
N THR A 285 -29.09 12.85 -17.52
CA THR A 285 -29.31 12.45 -16.13
C THR A 285 -29.46 10.93 -16.06
N VAL A 286 -28.57 10.29 -15.27
CA VAL A 286 -28.65 8.85 -15.00
C VAL A 286 -29.31 8.60 -13.65
N MET A 287 -30.01 7.46 -13.54
CA MET A 287 -30.81 7.09 -12.38
C MET A 287 -30.37 5.74 -11.82
N LEU A 288 -30.42 5.62 -10.50
CA LEU A 288 -30.21 4.36 -9.79
C LEU A 288 -31.41 4.13 -8.86
N VAL A 289 -32.04 2.98 -8.98
CA VAL A 289 -33.13 2.56 -8.08
C VAL A 289 -32.55 2.28 -6.69
N ILE A 290 -33.02 3.01 -5.69
CA ILE A 290 -32.67 2.74 -4.28
C ILE A 290 -33.71 1.78 -3.70
N ASN A 291 -33.37 0.47 -3.66
CA ASN A 291 -34.18 -0.49 -2.91
C ASN A 291 -33.95 -0.29 -1.39
N LYS A 292 -35.00 0.10 -0.67
CA LYS A 292 -34.95 0.28 0.81
C LYS A 292 -34.50 -0.98 1.58
N ASP A 293 -34.69 -2.15 1.00
CA ASP A 293 -34.32 -3.43 1.64
C ASP A 293 -32.81 -3.62 1.76
N THR A 294 -32.01 -2.95 0.92
CA THR A 294 -30.53 -3.01 1.00
C THR A 294 -29.97 -2.15 2.16
N LYS A 295 -30.67 -1.07 2.55
CA LYS A 295 -30.28 -0.25 3.71
C LYS A 295 -30.42 -0.99 5.05
N LEU A 296 -31.40 -1.89 5.16
CA LEU A 296 -31.61 -2.70 6.38
C LEU A 296 -30.51 -3.77 6.56
N LYS A 297 -30.02 -4.38 5.48
CA LYS A 297 -28.92 -5.37 5.58
C LYS A 297 -27.58 -4.74 5.95
N ASN A 298 -27.26 -3.57 5.44
CA ASN A 298 -26.00 -2.87 5.77
C ASN A 298 -26.02 -2.32 7.22
N ASN A 299 -27.17 -1.91 7.76
CA ASN A 299 -27.29 -1.48 9.15
C ASN A 299 -27.32 -2.67 10.14
N MET A 300 -27.71 -3.86 9.73
CA MET A 300 -27.62 -5.07 10.57
C MET A 300 -26.21 -5.65 10.68
N LEU A 301 -25.32 -5.37 9.70
CA LEU A 301 -23.91 -5.76 9.74
C LEU A 301 -23.03 -4.80 10.54
N SER A 302 -23.51 -3.60 10.85
CA SER A 302 -22.88 -2.63 11.75
C SER A 302 -23.56 -2.64 13.12
N GLY A 303 -23.59 -3.80 13.80
CA GLY A 303 -24.07 -3.93 15.18
C GLY A 303 -23.16 -3.17 16.14
N PRO A 304 -23.73 -2.56 17.22
CA PRO A 304 -22.95 -1.77 18.16
C PRO A 304 -22.10 -2.69 19.04
N ASN A 305 -20.80 -2.71 18.79
CA ASN A 305 -19.84 -3.32 19.70
C ASN A 305 -19.38 -2.28 20.72
N SER A 306 -20.22 -2.02 21.72
CA SER A 306 -19.85 -1.26 22.93
C SER A 306 -19.88 -2.19 24.12
N GLY A 307 -18.86 -2.99 24.28
CA GLY A 307 -18.57 -3.75 25.49
C GLY A 307 -17.59 -3.00 26.37
N LYS A 308 -18.06 -2.09 27.23
CA LYS A 308 -17.32 -1.67 28.44
C LYS A 308 -16.99 -2.92 29.25
N ARG A 309 -15.72 -3.17 29.52
CA ARG A 309 -15.28 -3.99 30.67
C ARG A 309 -14.47 -3.10 31.61
N LYS A 310 -14.92 -3.16 32.85
CA LYS A 310 -14.27 -2.62 34.04
C LYS A 310 -12.91 -3.28 34.28
#